data_55ee2abdbd348fedb0c58482916af771
#
_entry.id   55ee2abdbd348fedb0c58482916af771
#
_cell.length_a   1.000
_cell.length_b   1.000
_cell.length_c   1.000
_cell.angle_alpha   90.00
_cell.angle_beta   90.00
_cell.angle_gamma   90.00
#
_symmetry.space_group_name_H-M   'P 1'
#
loop_
_entity.id
_entity.type
_entity.pdbx_description
1 polymer ?
#
loop_
_entity_poly.entity_id
_entity_poly.type
_entity_poly.pdbx_seq_one_letter_code
_entity_poly.pdbx_strand_id
1 'polypeptide(L)'
;MKILGIGNAIVDVICKVDENFIVQNKLTKGTMKLIFDDKEFQSMLSNLKIEKTISGGSVANSIVGLSQLGNKVGFIGKVSDDELGSTYEDGLKSEKVEYFYTKKKEALPTGSCLILVTPDSERTMCTFLGTAGKILSLIH
;
A
#
# COMPACT_ATOMS: atom_id res chain seq x y z
N MET A 1 -5.00 -22.26 16.22
CA MET A 1 -3.99 -22.27 15.12
C MET A 1 -3.51 -20.84 14.89
N LYS A 2 -2.22 -20.67 14.75
CA LYS A 2 -1.65 -19.35 14.43
C LYS A 2 -1.31 -19.34 12.92
N ILE A 3 -1.78 -18.32 12.22
CA ILE A 3 -1.59 -18.18 10.76
C ILE A 3 -0.64 -17.01 10.52
N LEU A 4 0.39 -17.22 9.73
CA LEU A 4 1.37 -16.20 9.39
C LEU A 4 1.33 -15.94 7.88
N GLY A 5 1.12 -14.68 7.50
CA GLY A 5 1.22 -14.22 6.13
C GLY A 5 2.53 -13.48 5.86
N ILE A 6 3.06 -13.63 4.66
CA ILE A 6 4.22 -12.89 4.17
C ILE A 6 3.84 -12.25 2.84
N GLY A 7 4.05 -10.96 2.70
CA GLY A 7 3.69 -10.25 1.47
C GLY A 7 4.14 -8.80 1.42
N ASN A 8 3.77 -8.14 0.35
CA ASN A 8 4.07 -6.71 0.18
C ASN A 8 3.21 -5.86 1.10
N ALA A 9 3.87 -5.04 1.92
CA ALA A 9 3.22 -4.06 2.77
C ALA A 9 2.94 -2.79 1.94
N ILE A 10 1.71 -2.62 1.50
CA ILE A 10 1.27 -1.54 0.62
C ILE A 10 0.21 -0.71 1.32
N VAL A 11 0.38 0.62 1.31
CA VAL A 11 -0.66 1.55 1.77
C VAL A 11 -1.49 2.00 0.57
N ASP A 12 -2.79 1.79 0.64
CA ASP A 12 -3.74 2.28 -0.35
C ASP A 12 -4.04 3.76 -0.06
N VAL A 13 -3.75 4.61 -1.04
CA VAL A 13 -3.95 6.07 -0.99
C VAL A 13 -5.08 6.42 -1.93
N ILE A 14 -6.25 6.74 -1.38
CA ILE A 14 -7.47 7.00 -2.15
C ILE A 14 -7.56 8.49 -2.46
N CYS A 15 -7.69 8.80 -3.75
CA CYS A 15 -7.78 10.17 -4.27
C CYS A 15 -8.93 10.28 -5.28
N LYS A 16 -9.69 11.36 -5.22
CA LYS A 16 -10.62 11.70 -6.29
C LYS A 16 -9.91 12.50 -7.36
N VAL A 17 -10.12 12.14 -8.60
CA VAL A 17 -9.53 12.80 -9.77
C VAL A 17 -10.59 13.03 -10.85
N ASP A 18 -10.32 13.95 -11.76
CA ASP A 18 -11.10 14.11 -12.98
C ASP A 18 -10.55 13.25 -14.12
N GLU A 19 -11.29 13.20 -15.23
CA GLU A 19 -10.87 12.44 -16.42
C GLU A 19 -9.57 13.00 -17.01
N ASN A 20 -9.34 14.32 -16.91
CA ASN A 20 -8.13 14.96 -17.43
C ASN A 20 -6.87 14.46 -16.73
N PHE A 21 -6.93 14.20 -15.43
CA PHE A 21 -5.81 13.65 -14.69
C PHE A 21 -5.35 12.31 -15.26
N ILE A 22 -6.31 11.44 -15.59
CA ILE A 22 -6.03 10.13 -16.19
C ILE A 22 -5.32 10.29 -17.54
N VAL A 23 -5.84 11.18 -18.40
CA VAL A 23 -5.27 11.44 -19.73
C VAL A 23 -3.88 12.07 -19.63
N GLN A 24 -3.71 13.11 -18.81
CA GLN A 24 -2.44 13.83 -18.66
C GLN A 24 -1.31 12.93 -18.14
N ASN A 25 -1.63 11.96 -17.28
CA ASN A 25 -0.66 11.01 -16.75
C ASN A 25 -0.52 9.74 -17.61
N LYS A 26 -1.13 9.73 -18.80
CA LYS A 26 -1.06 8.60 -19.76
C LYS A 26 -1.46 7.27 -19.13
N LEU A 27 -2.50 7.29 -18.29
CA LEU A 27 -3.03 6.11 -17.64
C LEU A 27 -4.16 5.50 -18.48
N THR A 28 -4.32 4.20 -18.36
CA THR A 28 -5.49 3.49 -18.90
C THR A 28 -6.51 3.32 -17.79
N LYS A 29 -7.66 3.98 -17.94
CA LYS A 29 -8.73 3.96 -16.94
C LYS A 29 -9.17 2.53 -16.62
N GLY A 30 -9.41 2.26 -15.34
CA GLY A 30 -9.84 0.95 -14.87
C GLY A 30 -8.74 -0.11 -14.81
N THR A 31 -7.49 0.28 -14.99
CA THR A 31 -6.35 -0.66 -14.94
C THR A 31 -5.38 -0.34 -13.81
N MET A 32 -4.40 -1.21 -13.61
CA MET A 32 -3.29 -1.00 -12.68
C MET A 32 -1.99 -0.82 -13.44
N LYS A 33 -1.25 0.23 -13.13
CA LYS A 33 0.10 0.51 -13.63
C LYS A 33 1.11 0.38 -12.50
N LEU A 34 2.19 -0.39 -12.72
CA LEU A 34 3.36 -0.36 -11.85
C LEU A 34 4.23 0.84 -12.20
N ILE A 35 4.61 1.61 -11.19
CA ILE A 35 5.54 2.72 -11.30
C ILE A 35 6.85 2.29 -10.63
N PHE A 36 7.95 2.38 -11.37
CA PHE A 36 9.27 1.93 -10.90
C PHE A 36 10.14 3.09 -10.42
N ASP A 37 9.86 4.31 -10.89
CA ASP A 37 10.61 5.51 -10.56
C ASP A 37 9.93 6.25 -9.40
N ASP A 38 10.66 6.42 -8.30
CA ASP A 38 10.20 7.17 -7.13
C ASP A 38 9.86 8.63 -7.48
N LYS A 39 10.63 9.27 -8.33
CA LYS A 39 10.38 10.67 -8.75
C LYS A 39 9.08 10.80 -9.54
N GLU A 40 8.81 9.87 -10.43
CA GLU A 40 7.53 9.82 -11.17
C GLU A 40 6.36 9.66 -10.19
N PHE A 41 6.48 8.74 -9.24
CA PHE A 41 5.45 8.51 -8.24
C PHE A 41 5.22 9.73 -7.34
N GLN A 42 6.29 10.35 -6.82
CA GLN A 42 6.20 11.54 -5.97
C GLN A 42 5.62 12.74 -6.73
N SER A 43 5.98 12.91 -8.00
CA SER A 43 5.41 13.95 -8.86
C SER A 43 3.91 13.79 -9.04
N MET A 44 3.46 12.55 -9.27
CA MET A 44 2.03 12.24 -9.38
C MET A 44 1.30 12.50 -8.06
N LEU A 45 1.86 12.03 -6.95
CA LEU A 45 1.29 12.19 -5.61
C LEU A 45 1.16 13.65 -5.21
N SER A 46 2.14 14.49 -5.54
CA SER A 46 2.14 15.92 -5.18
C SER A 46 1.00 16.72 -5.82
N ASN A 47 0.43 16.23 -6.91
CA ASN A 47 -0.69 16.85 -7.63
C ASN A 47 -2.05 16.29 -7.19
N LEU A 48 -2.09 15.43 -6.18
CA LEU A 48 -3.29 14.77 -5.71
C LEU A 48 -3.72 15.26 -4.34
N LYS A 49 -5.03 15.37 -4.15
CA LYS A 49 -5.62 15.52 -2.83
C LYS A 49 -5.96 14.14 -2.28
N ILE A 50 -5.27 13.75 -1.22
CA ILE A 50 -5.51 12.48 -0.54
C ILE A 50 -6.80 12.59 0.27
N GLU A 51 -7.74 11.68 0.05
CA GLU A 51 -8.96 11.58 0.86
C GLU A 51 -8.81 10.62 2.02
N LYS A 52 -8.16 9.48 1.79
CA LYS A 52 -8.01 8.43 2.78
C LYS A 52 -6.78 7.58 2.51
N THR A 53 -6.14 7.11 3.58
CA THR A 53 -5.07 6.10 3.54
C THR A 53 -5.50 4.87 4.33
N ILE A 54 -5.26 3.67 3.77
CA ILE A 54 -5.66 2.40 4.38
C ILE A 54 -4.51 1.41 4.20
N SER A 55 -4.23 0.61 5.24
CA SER A 55 -3.34 -0.54 5.10
C SER A 55 -3.91 -1.51 4.08
N GLY A 56 -3.12 -1.89 3.08
CA GLY A 56 -3.53 -2.75 1.98
C GLY A 56 -2.54 -3.87 1.73
N GLY A 57 -2.58 -4.40 0.51
CA GLY A 57 -1.83 -5.57 0.09
C GLY A 57 -2.67 -6.84 0.20
N SER A 58 -2.65 -7.68 -0.85
CA SER A 58 -3.55 -8.83 -0.96
C SER A 58 -3.40 -9.84 0.19
N VAL A 59 -2.16 -10.16 0.57
CA VAL A 59 -1.89 -11.10 1.68
C VAL A 59 -2.32 -10.47 3.01
N ALA A 60 -1.97 -9.20 3.25
CA ALA A 60 -2.36 -8.51 4.48
C ALA A 60 -3.89 -8.43 4.63
N ASN A 61 -4.61 -8.13 3.56
CA ASN A 61 -6.08 -8.11 3.57
C ASN A 61 -6.67 -9.48 3.91
N SER A 62 -6.08 -10.57 3.42
CA SER A 62 -6.48 -11.94 3.77
C SER A 62 -6.22 -12.23 5.24
N ILE A 63 -5.08 -11.80 5.77
CA ILE A 63 -4.72 -11.96 7.18
C ILE A 63 -5.67 -11.16 8.08
N VAL A 64 -6.02 -9.93 7.70
CA VAL A 64 -7.03 -9.13 8.41
C VAL A 64 -8.38 -9.86 8.43
N GLY A 65 -8.83 -10.40 7.30
CA GLY A 65 -10.07 -11.17 7.22
C GLY A 65 -10.05 -12.38 8.18
N LEU A 66 -8.94 -13.11 8.24
CA LEU A 66 -8.77 -14.23 9.17
C LEU A 66 -8.77 -13.78 10.64
N SER A 67 -8.22 -12.61 10.95
CA SER A 67 -8.29 -12.02 12.29
C SER A 67 -9.74 -11.71 12.68
N GLN A 68 -10.50 -11.11 11.76
CA GLN A 68 -11.91 -10.79 11.98
C GLN A 68 -12.78 -12.05 12.21
N LEU A 69 -12.37 -13.18 11.66
CA LEU A 69 -12.98 -14.49 11.91
C LEU A 69 -12.51 -15.15 13.23
N GLY A 70 -11.76 -14.43 14.07
CA GLY A 70 -11.36 -14.90 15.39
C GLY A 70 -10.07 -15.72 15.44
N ASN A 71 -9.31 -15.78 14.35
CA ASN A 71 -8.04 -16.50 14.35
C ASN A 71 -6.89 -15.65 14.91
N LYS A 72 -5.89 -16.32 15.49
CA LYS A 72 -4.61 -15.69 15.81
C LYS A 72 -3.76 -15.60 14.57
N VAL A 73 -3.40 -14.39 14.16
CA VAL A 73 -2.72 -14.14 12.91
C VAL A 73 -1.53 -13.24 13.08
N GLY A 74 -0.57 -13.37 12.17
CA GLY A 74 0.58 -12.50 12.06
C GLY A 74 0.91 -12.18 10.61
N PHE A 75 1.64 -11.10 10.39
CA PHE A 75 2.04 -10.64 9.07
C PHE A 75 3.51 -10.19 9.07
N ILE A 76 4.23 -10.59 8.04
CA ILE A 76 5.58 -10.11 7.74
C ILE A 76 5.52 -9.32 6.44
N GLY A 77 5.89 -8.06 6.51
CA GLY A 77 6.00 -7.17 5.36
C GLY A 77 6.88 -5.99 5.69
N LYS A 78 7.61 -5.48 4.72
CA LYS A 78 8.62 -4.45 4.92
C LYS A 78 8.07 -3.05 4.63
N VAL A 79 8.16 -2.16 5.62
CA VAL A 79 7.86 -0.73 5.48
C VAL A 79 9.06 0.11 5.89
N SER A 80 9.09 1.37 5.46
CA SER A 80 10.08 2.35 5.90
C SER A 80 9.62 3.06 7.17
N ASP A 81 10.56 3.69 7.87
CA ASP A 81 10.23 4.59 8.99
C ASP A 81 9.80 5.95 8.44
N ASP A 82 8.60 5.98 7.90
CA ASP A 82 7.92 7.15 7.36
C ASP A 82 6.45 7.17 7.80
N GLU A 83 5.73 8.21 7.41
CA GLU A 83 4.31 8.39 7.80
C GLU A 83 3.44 7.22 7.32
N LEU A 84 3.64 6.78 6.08
CA LEU A 84 2.87 5.65 5.54
C LEU A 84 3.22 4.33 6.22
N GLY A 85 4.49 4.13 6.60
CA GLY A 85 4.92 2.98 7.39
C GLY A 85 4.23 2.93 8.75
N SER A 86 4.12 4.07 9.43
CA SER A 86 3.38 4.17 10.68
C SER A 86 1.89 3.91 10.51
N THR A 87 1.29 4.46 9.46
CA THR A 87 -0.11 4.19 9.08
C THR A 87 -0.35 2.70 8.86
N TYR A 88 0.59 2.03 8.18
CA TYR A 88 0.51 0.60 7.91
C TYR A 88 0.52 -0.24 9.20
N GLU A 89 1.49 0.01 10.07
CA GLU A 89 1.59 -0.70 11.36
C GLU A 89 0.36 -0.49 12.23
N ASP A 90 -0.10 0.75 12.35
CA ASP A 90 -1.28 1.10 13.16
C ASP A 90 -2.55 0.44 12.60
N GLY A 91 -2.69 0.38 11.29
CA GLY A 91 -3.80 -0.29 10.62
C GLY A 91 -3.85 -1.79 10.93
N LEU A 92 -2.73 -2.50 10.84
CA LEU A 92 -2.66 -3.92 11.19
C LEU A 92 -2.91 -4.15 12.69
N LYS A 93 -2.35 -3.32 13.53
CA LYS A 93 -2.53 -3.41 14.98
C LYS A 93 -3.98 -3.22 15.39
N SER A 94 -4.68 -2.27 14.78
CA SER A 94 -6.12 -2.03 15.04
C SER A 94 -6.99 -3.23 14.68
N GLU A 95 -6.56 -4.04 13.69
CA GLU A 95 -7.21 -5.27 13.26
C GLU A 95 -6.70 -6.52 14.01
N LYS A 96 -5.95 -6.33 15.10
CA LYS A 96 -5.39 -7.40 15.93
C LYS A 96 -4.47 -8.36 15.18
N VAL A 97 -3.78 -7.86 14.16
CA VAL A 97 -2.76 -8.59 13.44
C VAL A 97 -1.40 -8.32 14.10
N GLU A 98 -0.70 -9.38 14.47
CA GLU A 98 0.66 -9.29 15.00
C GLU A 98 1.64 -8.99 13.84
N TYR A 99 2.36 -7.88 13.92
CA TYR A 99 3.26 -7.43 12.86
C TYR A 99 4.72 -7.69 13.25
N PHE A 100 5.44 -8.44 12.41
CA PHE A 100 6.78 -8.96 12.71
C PHE A 100 7.90 -8.25 11.95
N TYR A 101 7.82 -6.97 11.76
CA TYR A 101 8.89 -6.18 11.19
C TYR A 101 9.14 -4.93 12.01
N THR A 102 10.39 -4.70 12.39
CA THR A 102 10.78 -3.45 13.05
C THR A 102 11.17 -2.45 11.99
N LYS A 103 10.36 -1.41 11.80
CA LYS A 103 10.63 -0.38 10.80
C LYS A 103 11.91 0.39 11.14
N LYS A 104 12.63 0.74 10.08
CA LYS A 104 13.84 1.55 10.11
C LYS A 104 13.86 2.44 8.88
N LYS A 105 14.73 3.44 8.87
CA LYS A 105 14.93 4.26 7.68
C LYS A 105 15.48 3.39 6.54
N GLU A 106 14.73 3.30 5.47
CA GLU A 106 15.08 2.53 4.28
C GLU A 106 15.50 3.47 3.13
N ALA A 107 16.16 2.92 2.11
CA ALA A 107 16.55 3.67 0.92
C ALA A 107 15.34 4.12 0.09
N LEU A 108 14.25 3.36 0.14
CA LEU A 108 12.99 3.64 -0.56
C LEU A 108 11.87 3.90 0.45
N PRO A 109 10.88 4.73 0.11
CA PRO A 109 9.71 4.94 0.94
C PRO A 109 8.84 3.67 1.04
N THR A 110 7.92 3.68 1.98
CA THR A 110 6.91 2.63 2.12
C THR A 110 6.12 2.46 0.83
N GLY A 111 5.85 1.22 0.47
CA GLY A 111 5.08 0.89 -0.73
C GLY A 111 3.67 1.46 -0.69
N SER A 112 3.21 1.99 -1.80
CA SER A 112 1.92 2.68 -1.90
C SER A 112 1.20 2.34 -3.19
N CYS A 113 -0.11 2.31 -3.13
CA CYS A 113 -0.98 2.22 -4.30
C CYS A 113 -1.89 3.44 -4.35
N LEU A 114 -1.72 4.29 -5.36
CA LEU A 114 -2.66 5.37 -5.63
C LEU A 114 -3.91 4.78 -6.25
N ILE A 115 -5.05 4.96 -5.58
CA ILE A 115 -6.36 4.55 -6.08
C ILE A 115 -7.07 5.82 -6.53
N LEU A 116 -7.07 6.05 -7.84
CA LEU A 116 -7.62 7.22 -8.50
C LEU A 116 -9.07 6.95 -8.85
N VAL A 117 -9.99 7.65 -8.19
CA VAL A 117 -11.44 7.48 -8.38
C VAL A 117 -11.96 8.61 -9.25
N THR A 118 -12.41 8.29 -10.45
CA THR A 118 -13.04 9.22 -11.40
C THR A 118 -14.54 9.41 -11.07
N PRO A 119 -15.21 10.47 -11.62
CA PRO A 119 -16.59 10.78 -11.27
C PRO A 119 -17.61 9.66 -11.53
N ASP A 120 -17.32 8.77 -12.47
CA ASP A 120 -18.12 7.58 -12.77
C ASP A 120 -17.87 6.41 -11.80
N SER A 121 -17.09 6.65 -10.72
CA SER A 121 -16.70 5.66 -9.71
C SER A 121 -15.73 4.58 -10.21
N GLU A 122 -15.15 4.72 -11.41
CA GLU A 122 -14.09 3.83 -11.90
C GLU A 122 -12.82 4.08 -11.09
N ARG A 123 -12.07 2.99 -10.86
CA ARG A 123 -10.82 3.01 -10.12
C ARG A 123 -9.65 2.71 -11.05
N THR A 124 -8.69 3.62 -11.09
CA THR A 124 -7.42 3.43 -11.79
C THR A 124 -6.32 3.42 -10.76
N MET A 125 -5.47 2.40 -10.79
CA MET A 125 -4.47 2.18 -9.75
C MET A 125 -3.06 2.42 -10.29
N CYS A 126 -2.23 3.09 -9.48
CA CYS A 126 -0.81 3.27 -9.73
C CYS A 126 -0.04 2.76 -8.51
N THR A 127 0.69 1.66 -8.68
CA THR A 127 1.40 1.01 -7.58
C THR A 127 2.89 1.27 -7.66
N PHE A 128 3.44 1.79 -6.57
CA PHE A 128 4.88 1.89 -6.33
C PHE A 128 5.24 0.96 -5.18
N LEU A 129 6.02 -0.09 -5.47
CA LEU A 129 6.35 -1.10 -4.46
C LEU A 129 7.26 -0.56 -3.36
N GLY A 130 8.16 0.38 -3.68
CA GLY A 130 9.06 0.96 -2.70
C GLY A 130 9.79 -0.10 -1.88
N THR A 131 9.84 0.11 -0.59
CA THR A 131 10.46 -0.82 0.37
C THR A 131 9.78 -2.18 0.40
N ALA A 132 8.49 -2.28 0.13
CA ALA A 132 7.77 -3.56 0.11
C ALA A 132 8.37 -4.56 -0.88
N GLY A 133 8.82 -4.11 -2.04
CA GLY A 133 9.48 -4.95 -3.04
C GLY A 133 10.84 -5.52 -2.61
N LYS A 134 11.36 -5.11 -1.46
CA LYS A 134 12.64 -5.57 -0.90
C LYS A 134 12.48 -6.58 0.23
N ILE A 135 11.30 -7.15 0.41
CA ILE A 135 11.03 -8.09 1.51
C ILE A 135 11.94 -9.31 1.48
N LEU A 136 12.34 -9.79 0.31
CA LEU A 136 13.24 -10.93 0.19
C LEU A 136 14.61 -10.69 0.83
N SER A 137 15.03 -9.43 0.97
CA SER A 137 16.27 -9.10 1.68
C SER A 137 16.23 -9.41 3.18
N LEU A 138 15.04 -9.69 3.73
CA LEU A 138 14.88 -10.11 5.13
C LEU A 138 15.12 -11.60 5.33
N ILE A 139 15.05 -12.38 4.27
CA ILE A 139 15.13 -13.85 4.30
C ILE A 139 16.56 -14.33 4.02
N HIS A 140 17.38 -13.45 3.48
CA HIS A 140 18.79 -13.66 3.24
C HIS A 140 19.62 -12.97 4.32
#